data_deceb39e17538937a4c85fe58361401d
#
_entry.id   deceb39e17538937a4c85fe58361401d
#
_cell.length_a   1.000
_cell.length_b   1.000
_cell.length_c   1.000
_cell.angle_alpha   90.00
_cell.angle_beta   90.00
_cell.angle_gamma   90.00
#
_symmetry.space_group_name_H-M   'P 1'
#
loop_
_entity.id
_entity.type
_entity.pdbx_description
1 polymer ?
#
loop_
_entity_poly.entity_id
_entity_poly.type
_entity_poly.pdbx_seq_one_letter_code
_entity_poly.pdbx_strand_id
1 'polypeptide(L)'
;MSNHTALQQEAFEANMQLPKLGLVLFTFGNVSVADREKGIFAIKPSGIPYEELTPEKMVIVDFDGNTLEGDLRPSSDTKTHAVLYKHWEKIGAIVHTHSTYATAWAQSLRD
;
A
#
# COMPACT_ATOMS: atom_id res chain seq x y z
N MET A 1 -17.31 9.99 7.90
CA MET A 1 -16.44 9.06 8.60
C MET A 1 -16.30 7.78 7.79
N SER A 2 -15.07 7.37 7.54
CA SER A 2 -14.84 6.13 6.80
C SER A 2 -15.24 4.92 7.63
N ASN A 3 -15.87 3.92 6.99
CA ASN A 3 -16.17 2.64 7.62
C ASN A 3 -14.93 1.75 7.75
N HIS A 4 -13.79 2.22 7.26
CA HIS A 4 -12.55 1.46 7.20
C HIS A 4 -11.40 2.16 7.96
N THR A 5 -11.74 2.91 9.00
CA THR A 5 -10.78 3.71 9.76
C THR A 5 -9.63 2.86 10.31
N ALA A 6 -9.93 1.68 10.86
CA ALA A 6 -8.90 0.79 11.40
C ALA A 6 -7.95 0.31 10.31
N LEU A 7 -8.45 -0.05 9.15
CA LEU A 7 -7.65 -0.49 8.02
C LEU A 7 -6.78 0.65 7.50
N GLN A 8 -7.35 1.85 7.39
CA GLN A 8 -6.61 3.04 6.98
C GLN A 8 -5.48 3.36 7.95
N GLN A 9 -5.73 3.25 9.26
CA GLN A 9 -4.72 3.51 10.29
C GLN A 9 -3.57 2.50 10.19
N GLU A 10 -3.89 1.23 10.03
CA GLU A 10 -2.90 0.18 9.89
C GLU A 10 -2.03 0.38 8.65
N ALA A 11 -2.66 0.69 7.52
CA ALA A 11 -1.93 0.96 6.28
C ALA A 11 -1.07 2.21 6.38
N PHE A 12 -1.58 3.25 7.04
CA PHE A 12 -0.82 4.48 7.28
C PHE A 12 0.45 4.19 8.10
N GLU A 13 0.30 3.48 9.21
CA GLU A 13 1.45 3.16 10.06
C GLU A 13 2.48 2.32 9.32
N ALA A 14 2.04 1.35 8.53
CA ALA A 14 2.92 0.51 7.73
C ALA A 14 3.68 1.36 6.70
N ASN A 15 3.00 2.29 6.02
CA ASN A 15 3.65 3.18 5.06
C ASN A 15 4.69 4.07 5.73
N MET A 16 4.42 4.57 6.92
CA MET A 16 5.35 5.45 7.63
C MET A 16 6.63 4.75 8.09
N GLN A 17 6.66 3.42 8.11
CA GLN A 17 7.89 2.68 8.38
C GLN A 17 8.90 2.80 7.23
N LEU A 18 8.45 2.97 6.00
CA LEU A 18 9.34 3.02 4.83
C LEU A 18 10.35 4.17 4.91
N PRO A 19 9.93 5.44 5.14
CA PRO A 19 10.92 6.51 5.28
C PRO A 19 11.81 6.35 6.51
N LYS A 20 11.29 5.82 7.61
CA LYS A 20 12.08 5.57 8.83
C LYS A 20 13.21 4.57 8.58
N LEU A 21 12.99 3.61 7.69
CA LEU A 21 13.97 2.57 7.36
C LEU A 21 14.84 2.94 6.17
N GLY A 22 14.66 4.13 5.59
CA GLY A 22 15.41 4.57 4.42
C GLY A 22 15.09 3.79 3.16
N LEU A 23 13.89 3.25 3.05
CA LEU A 23 13.48 2.36 1.95
C LEU A 23 12.73 3.07 0.83
N VAL A 24 12.65 4.40 0.87
CA VAL A 24 11.92 5.17 -0.13
C VAL A 24 12.78 6.31 -0.67
N LEU A 25 12.47 6.71 -1.93
CA LEU A 25 13.03 7.89 -2.57
C LEU A 25 11.86 8.79 -2.95
N PHE A 26 11.86 10.03 -2.45
CA PHE A 26 10.79 11.00 -2.72
C PHE A 26 9.43 10.46 -2.27
N THR A 27 8.48 10.35 -3.21
CA THR A 27 7.13 9.81 -2.94
C THR A 27 7.00 8.36 -3.39
N PHE A 28 8.06 7.76 -3.90
CA PHE A 28 8.05 6.39 -4.40
C PHE A 28 8.07 5.38 -3.25
N GLY A 29 7.54 4.22 -3.51
CA GLY A 29 7.38 3.20 -2.49
C GLY A 29 6.03 3.30 -1.81
N ASN A 30 5.46 2.16 -1.45
CA ASN A 30 4.17 2.13 -0.78
C ASN A 30 3.93 0.78 -0.13
N VAL A 31 2.98 0.78 0.80
CA VAL A 31 2.48 -0.44 1.44
C VAL A 31 0.97 -0.44 1.31
N SER A 32 0.40 -1.58 1.02
CA SER A 32 -1.03 -1.79 1.17
C SER A 32 -1.28 -2.86 2.21
N VAL A 33 -2.42 -2.77 2.89
CA VAL A 33 -2.86 -3.74 3.89
C VAL A 33 -4.29 -4.13 3.54
N ALA A 34 -4.56 -5.43 3.54
CA ALA A 34 -5.87 -5.95 3.12
C ALA A 34 -6.73 -6.36 4.29
N ASP A 35 -8.04 -6.18 4.11
CA ASP A 35 -9.07 -6.85 4.89
C ASP A 35 -9.66 -7.92 3.97
N ARG A 36 -9.19 -9.15 4.13
CA ARG A 36 -9.56 -10.23 3.21
C ARG A 36 -11.01 -10.67 3.35
N GLU A 37 -11.61 -10.48 4.50
CA GLU A 37 -13.02 -10.79 4.69
C GLU A 37 -13.92 -9.89 3.85
N LYS A 38 -13.52 -8.63 3.71
CA LYS A 38 -14.28 -7.65 2.93
C LYS A 38 -13.81 -7.55 1.48
N GLY A 39 -12.69 -8.19 1.13
CA GLY A 39 -12.16 -8.13 -0.23
C GLY A 39 -11.66 -6.75 -0.62
N ILE A 40 -11.07 -6.02 0.32
CA ILE A 40 -10.58 -4.66 0.11
C ILE A 40 -9.17 -4.49 0.67
N PHE A 41 -8.50 -3.43 0.23
CA PHE A 41 -7.22 -3.03 0.82
C PHE A 41 -7.14 -1.50 0.88
N ALA A 42 -6.32 -1.01 1.81
CA ALA A 42 -5.99 0.41 1.91
C ALA A 42 -4.59 0.61 1.36
N ILE A 43 -4.40 1.65 0.55
CA ILE A 43 -3.14 1.94 -0.12
C ILE A 43 -2.86 3.44 -0.10
N LYS A 44 -1.58 3.81 -0.10
CA LYS A 44 -1.14 5.19 -0.14
C LYS A 44 -1.61 5.87 -1.43
N PRO A 45 -2.12 7.12 -1.35
CA PRO A 45 -2.43 7.88 -2.55
C PRO A 45 -1.18 8.25 -3.33
N SER A 46 -1.34 8.42 -4.64
CA SER A 46 -0.26 8.76 -5.55
C SER A 46 0.23 10.20 -5.30
N GLY A 47 1.55 10.39 -5.30
CA GLY A 47 2.15 11.71 -5.30
C GLY A 47 2.07 12.50 -4.01
N ILE A 48 1.64 11.90 -2.92
CA ILE A 48 1.58 12.58 -1.61
C ILE A 48 2.88 12.29 -0.86
N PRO A 49 3.62 13.35 -0.44
CA PRO A 49 4.81 13.16 0.38
C PRO A 49 4.47 12.48 1.71
N TYR A 50 5.42 11.71 2.24
CA TYR A 50 5.19 10.99 3.50
C TYR A 50 4.88 11.94 4.66
N GLU A 51 5.46 13.15 4.67
CA GLU A 51 5.23 14.15 5.72
C GLU A 51 3.79 14.69 5.70
N GLU A 52 3.11 14.58 4.58
CA GLU A 52 1.74 15.06 4.43
C GLU A 52 0.70 13.94 4.50
N LEU A 53 1.16 12.69 4.59
CA LEU A 53 0.28 11.54 4.65
C LEU A 53 -0.44 11.46 6.01
N THR A 54 -1.72 11.15 5.97
CA THR A 54 -2.54 10.92 7.16
C THR A 54 -3.36 9.65 6.94
N PRO A 55 -3.85 9.01 8.01
CA PRO A 55 -4.68 7.81 7.84
C PRO A 55 -5.91 8.06 6.96
N GLU A 56 -6.52 9.24 7.07
CA GLU A 56 -7.73 9.59 6.31
C GLU A 56 -7.48 9.72 4.81
N LYS A 57 -6.22 9.94 4.41
CA LYS A 57 -5.85 10.06 3.00
C LYS A 57 -5.65 8.70 2.33
N MET A 58 -5.56 7.63 3.11
CA MET A 58 -5.41 6.28 2.55
C MET A 58 -6.64 5.92 1.72
N VAL A 59 -6.41 5.36 0.54
CA VAL A 59 -7.47 5.04 -0.42
C VAL A 59 -7.91 3.59 -0.23
N ILE A 60 -9.21 3.35 -0.21
CA ILE A 60 -9.79 2.01 -0.09
C ILE A 60 -10.15 1.50 -1.50
N VAL A 61 -9.63 0.34 -1.83
CA VAL A 61 -9.73 -0.25 -3.16
C VAL A 61 -10.16 -1.71 -3.01
N ASP A 62 -11.00 -2.20 -3.92
CA ASP A 62 -11.34 -3.64 -3.93
C ASP A 62 -10.28 -4.44 -4.70
N PHE A 63 -10.39 -5.77 -4.70
CA PHE A 63 -9.39 -6.63 -5.34
C PHE A 63 -9.48 -6.62 -6.88
N ASP A 64 -10.46 -5.95 -7.44
CA ASP A 64 -10.54 -5.71 -8.89
C ASP A 64 -9.92 -4.38 -9.30
N GLY A 65 -9.43 -3.62 -8.32
CA GLY A 65 -8.76 -2.35 -8.57
C GLY A 65 -9.68 -1.14 -8.58
N ASN A 66 -10.92 -1.29 -8.12
CA ASN A 66 -11.89 -0.18 -8.08
C ASN A 66 -11.77 0.58 -6.77
N THR A 67 -11.67 1.91 -6.85
CA THR A 67 -11.64 2.77 -5.67
C THR A 67 -13.04 2.84 -5.05
N LEU A 68 -13.13 2.48 -3.77
CA LEU A 68 -14.39 2.49 -3.03
C LEU A 68 -14.53 3.72 -2.14
N GLU A 69 -13.43 4.20 -1.56
CA GLU A 69 -13.40 5.38 -0.71
C GLU A 69 -12.11 6.12 -0.91
N GLY A 70 -12.18 7.44 -0.83
CA GLY A 70 -11.04 8.34 -0.92
C GLY A 70 -11.20 9.36 -2.03
N ASP A 71 -10.78 10.59 -1.76
CA ASP A 71 -10.84 11.68 -2.72
C ASP A 71 -9.57 11.79 -3.56
N LEU A 72 -8.51 11.11 -3.14
CA LEU A 72 -7.22 11.17 -3.80
C LEU A 72 -7.04 9.99 -4.73
N ARG A 73 -6.18 10.20 -5.73
CA ARG A 73 -5.83 9.15 -6.67
C ARG A 73 -5.00 8.08 -5.93
N PRO A 74 -5.36 6.79 -6.02
CA PRO A 74 -4.55 5.74 -5.41
C PRO A 74 -3.19 5.63 -6.09
N SER A 75 -2.24 4.99 -5.42
CA SER A 75 -0.90 4.74 -5.96
C SER A 75 -0.98 4.16 -7.37
N SER A 76 -0.01 4.51 -8.22
CA SER A 76 0.10 3.93 -9.56
C SER A 76 0.28 2.41 -9.53
N ASP A 77 0.70 1.86 -8.39
CA ASP A 77 0.89 0.41 -8.21
C ASP A 77 -0.38 -0.32 -7.79
N THR A 78 -1.50 0.39 -7.66
CA THR A 78 -2.76 -0.17 -7.15
C THR A 78 -3.21 -1.41 -7.90
N LYS A 79 -3.13 -1.39 -9.23
CA LYS A 79 -3.55 -2.53 -10.04
C LYS A 79 -2.69 -3.76 -9.78
N THR A 80 -1.38 -3.56 -9.59
CA THR A 80 -0.46 -4.65 -9.26
C THR A 80 -0.81 -5.24 -7.90
N HIS A 81 -1.06 -4.38 -6.90
CA HIS A 81 -1.47 -4.85 -5.58
C HIS A 81 -2.78 -5.65 -5.66
N ALA A 82 -3.77 -5.15 -6.42
CA ALA A 82 -5.05 -5.83 -6.58
C ALA A 82 -4.88 -7.23 -7.18
N VAL A 83 -4.07 -7.34 -8.24
CA VAL A 83 -3.78 -8.63 -8.88
C VAL A 83 -3.14 -9.61 -7.90
N LEU A 84 -2.17 -9.14 -7.10
CA LEU A 84 -1.48 -9.99 -6.13
C LEU A 84 -2.44 -10.49 -5.04
N TYR A 85 -3.31 -9.62 -4.52
CA TYR A 85 -4.31 -10.04 -3.53
C TYR A 85 -5.31 -11.04 -4.11
N LYS A 86 -5.67 -10.85 -5.36
CA LYS A 86 -6.63 -11.74 -6.02
C LYS A 86 -6.06 -13.14 -6.26
N HIS A 87 -4.78 -13.23 -6.61
CA HIS A 87 -4.14 -14.50 -6.93
C HIS A 87 -3.55 -15.21 -5.71
N TRP A 88 -3.14 -14.50 -4.69
CA TRP A 88 -2.54 -15.08 -3.48
C TRP A 88 -3.46 -14.87 -2.28
N GLU A 89 -4.28 -15.87 -2.01
CA GLU A 89 -5.37 -15.78 -1.04
C GLU A 89 -4.93 -15.60 0.41
N LYS A 90 -3.66 -15.86 0.73
CA LYS A 90 -3.17 -15.83 2.11
C LYS A 90 -2.41 -14.57 2.48
N ILE A 91 -2.09 -13.70 1.52
CA ILE A 91 -1.34 -12.49 1.84
C ILE A 91 -2.27 -11.41 2.40
N GLY A 92 -1.79 -10.70 3.42
CA GLY A 92 -2.53 -9.62 4.06
C GLY A 92 -1.94 -8.25 3.84
N ALA A 93 -0.73 -8.17 3.25
CA ALA A 93 -0.06 -6.89 3.00
C ALA A 93 0.93 -7.04 1.86
N ILE A 94 1.19 -5.94 1.16
CA ILE A 94 2.18 -5.88 0.07
C ILE A 94 3.03 -4.63 0.28
N VAL A 95 4.35 -4.81 0.18
CA VAL A 95 5.32 -3.71 0.30
C VAL A 95 6.06 -3.55 -1.02
N HIS A 96 6.05 -2.34 -1.55
CA HIS A 96 6.83 -1.97 -2.71
C HIS A 96 7.82 -0.87 -2.31
N THR A 97 9.11 -1.13 -2.48
CA THR A 97 10.15 -0.17 -2.12
C THR A 97 11.09 0.10 -3.29
N HIS A 98 11.87 1.22 -3.19
CA HIS A 98 12.89 1.58 -4.17
C HIS A 98 14.30 1.58 -3.56
N SER A 99 14.47 0.89 -2.44
CA SER A 99 15.78 0.70 -1.84
C SER A 99 16.61 -0.25 -2.70
N THR A 100 17.83 0.15 -3.05
CA THR A 100 18.76 -0.68 -3.80
C THR A 100 19.04 -2.01 -3.10
N TYR A 101 19.22 -1.95 -1.79
CA TYR A 101 19.51 -3.15 -1.00
C TYR A 101 18.30 -4.07 -0.91
N ALA A 102 17.12 -3.52 -0.74
CA ALA A 102 15.89 -4.32 -0.69
C ALA A 102 15.62 -4.99 -2.03
N THR A 103 15.87 -4.28 -3.14
CA THR A 103 15.70 -4.84 -4.49
C THR A 103 16.69 -5.98 -4.73
N ALA A 104 17.96 -5.80 -4.39
CA ALA A 104 18.99 -6.83 -4.53
C ALA A 104 18.64 -8.07 -3.70
N TRP A 105 18.15 -7.86 -2.48
CA TRP A 105 17.74 -8.93 -1.58
C TRP A 105 16.56 -9.73 -2.16
N ALA A 106 15.55 -9.02 -2.68
CA ALA A 106 14.41 -9.66 -3.32
C ALA A 106 14.81 -10.48 -4.54
N GLN A 107 15.73 -9.96 -5.35
CA GLN A 107 16.22 -10.67 -6.53
C GLN A 107 17.01 -11.93 -6.15
N SER A 108 17.78 -11.87 -5.07
CA SER A 108 18.58 -13.03 -4.63
C SER A 108 17.71 -14.16 -4.09
N LEU A 109 16.48 -13.90 -3.66
CA LEU A 109 15.54 -14.89 -3.15
C LEU A 109 14.67 -15.51 -4.24
N ARG A 110 14.78 -15.02 -5.45
CA ARG A 110 14.05 -15.57 -6.60
C ARG A 110 14.80 -16.71 -7.22
N ASP A 111 14.09 -17.74 -7.49
CA ASP A 111 14.60 -18.87 -8.28
C ASP A 111 14.34 -18.68 -9.77
#